data_37058f857db52949d21cc87e646b4fc2
#
_entry.id   37058f857db52949d21cc87e646b4fc2
#
_cell.length_a   1.000
_cell.length_b   1.000
_cell.length_c   1.000
_cell.angle_alpha   90.00
_cell.angle_beta   90.00
_cell.angle_gamma   90.00
#
_symmetry.space_group_name_H-M   'P 1'
#
loop_
_entity.id
_entity.type
_entity.pdbx_description
1 polymer ?
#
loop_
_entity_poly.entity_id
_entity_poly.type
_entity_poly.pdbx_seq_one_letter_code
_entity_poly.pdbx_strand_id
1 'polypeptide(L)'
;MRKFSLVAVTIGVLFALPAAAQVPPAPAAPDAPTRVRGTIEKFDGETLTVKSREGPQVTIGLAPNFTVVGVAKRSLGDIKAGDYVASISVKGTDGTLHALEIHIFPEEMRRTGEGQRPHDLIPNSLMTNATVSGITAAPQGHMLKVTDKGGEAEVIVGPDTPIVTYVPGDASLLKPGAAIFCIAQKKADGSLTAARITAEKDGVKPPM
;
A
#
# COMPACT_ATOMS: atom_id res chain seq x y z
N MET A 1 86.24 42.36 19.79
CA MET A 1 85.32 41.67 18.93
C MET A 1 84.52 40.68 19.79
N ARG A 2 83.32 41.07 20.17
CA ARG A 2 82.43 40.24 21.00
C ARG A 2 81.32 39.68 20.15
N LYS A 3 81.22 38.36 19.99
CA LYS A 3 80.18 37.66 19.28
C LYS A 3 79.01 37.45 20.23
N PHE A 4 77.87 37.98 19.87
CA PHE A 4 76.59 37.74 20.53
C PHE A 4 75.90 36.57 19.82
N SER A 5 75.67 35.44 20.52
CA SER A 5 74.81 34.33 20.07
C SER A 5 73.38 34.60 20.45
N LEU A 6 72.52 34.63 19.48
CA LEU A 6 71.06 34.73 19.67
C LEU A 6 70.50 33.32 19.82
N VAL A 7 69.89 33.02 21.00
CA VAL A 7 69.16 31.80 21.23
C VAL A 7 67.68 32.07 20.86
N ALA A 8 67.18 31.41 19.85
CA ALA A 8 65.75 31.46 19.51
C ALA A 8 65.00 30.38 20.28
N VAL A 9 64.09 30.82 21.15
CA VAL A 9 63.16 29.92 21.85
C VAL A 9 61.88 29.80 21.03
N THR A 10 61.65 28.62 20.47
CA THR A 10 60.43 28.29 19.74
C THR A 10 59.40 27.75 20.73
N ILE A 11 58.34 28.52 20.98
CA ILE A 11 57.19 28.12 21.80
C ILE A 11 56.20 27.35 20.85
N GLY A 12 56.16 26.04 21.00
CA GLY A 12 55.18 25.18 20.28
C GLY A 12 53.81 25.29 20.98
N VAL A 13 52.84 25.88 20.33
CA VAL A 13 51.44 25.88 20.78
C VAL A 13 50.79 24.58 20.32
N LEU A 14 50.50 23.66 21.25
CA LEU A 14 49.68 22.47 20.98
C LEU A 14 48.22 22.92 20.90
N PHE A 15 47.64 22.87 19.68
CA PHE A 15 46.20 22.93 19.49
C PHE A 15 45.57 21.58 19.79
N ALA A 16 44.85 21.46 20.90
CA ALA A 16 43.99 20.33 21.19
C ALA A 16 42.71 20.45 20.34
N LEU A 17 42.53 19.59 19.34
CA LEU A 17 41.27 19.48 18.59
C LEU A 17 40.21 18.85 19.49
N PRO A 18 39.00 19.44 19.60
CA PRO A 18 37.91 18.80 20.34
C PRO A 18 37.49 17.51 19.63
N ALA A 19 37.48 16.40 20.36
CA ALA A 19 36.93 15.11 19.89
C ALA A 19 35.45 15.32 19.60
N ALA A 20 35.04 15.26 18.32
CA ALA A 20 33.63 15.24 17.96
C ALA A 20 33.00 13.95 18.51
N ALA A 21 32.12 14.11 19.48
CA ALA A 21 31.32 13.01 19.98
C ALA A 21 30.46 12.47 18.82
N GLN A 22 30.72 11.24 18.41
CA GLN A 22 29.88 10.52 17.42
C GLN A 22 28.51 10.29 18.07
N VAL A 23 27.49 10.99 17.60
CA VAL A 23 26.09 10.71 17.92
C VAL A 23 25.79 9.30 17.41
N PRO A 24 25.32 8.36 18.24
CA PRO A 24 24.91 7.05 17.77
C PRO A 24 23.88 7.19 16.65
N PRO A 25 23.92 6.39 15.57
CA PRO A 25 22.90 6.44 14.53
C PRO A 25 21.53 6.21 15.16
N ALA A 26 20.58 7.10 14.83
CA ALA A 26 19.18 6.92 15.25
C ALA A 26 18.67 5.54 14.78
N PRO A 27 17.83 4.85 15.60
CA PRO A 27 17.22 3.60 15.19
C PRO A 27 16.56 3.80 13.82
N ALA A 28 16.85 2.92 12.86
CA ALA A 28 16.22 2.98 11.55
C ALA A 28 14.69 2.96 11.74
N ALA A 29 14.00 3.90 11.12
CA ALA A 29 12.54 3.88 11.11
C ALA A 29 12.07 2.52 10.57
N PRO A 30 10.99 1.92 11.13
CA PRO A 30 10.47 0.67 10.62
C PRO A 30 10.23 0.81 9.12
N ASP A 31 10.75 -0.13 8.32
CA ASP A 31 10.58 -0.12 6.88
C ASP A 31 9.09 0.01 6.53
N ALA A 32 8.79 0.85 5.54
CA ALA A 32 7.41 1.03 5.07
C ALA A 32 6.80 -0.33 4.69
N PRO A 33 5.50 -0.57 4.99
CA PRO A 33 4.83 -1.81 4.64
C PRO A 33 4.97 -2.12 3.15
N THR A 34 5.34 -3.34 2.81
CA THR A 34 5.52 -3.79 1.43
C THR A 34 4.20 -4.35 0.91
N ARG A 35 3.71 -3.80 -0.21
CA ARG A 35 2.56 -4.39 -0.92
C ARG A 35 3.08 -5.53 -1.80
N VAL A 36 2.51 -6.71 -1.62
CA VAL A 36 2.82 -7.88 -2.45
C VAL A 36 1.58 -8.26 -3.24
N ARG A 37 1.73 -8.28 -4.56
CA ARG A 37 0.75 -8.74 -5.54
C ARG A 37 1.36 -9.84 -6.36
N GLY A 38 0.66 -10.92 -6.55
CA GLY A 38 1.22 -12.04 -7.33
C GLY A 38 0.37 -13.28 -7.31
N THR A 39 0.97 -14.36 -7.75
CA THR A 39 0.35 -15.68 -7.83
C THR A 39 1.04 -16.64 -6.86
N ILE A 40 0.26 -17.38 -6.09
CA ILE A 40 0.80 -18.38 -5.16
C ILE A 40 1.47 -19.49 -5.95
N GLU A 41 2.70 -19.80 -5.63
CA GLU A 41 3.41 -21.00 -6.11
C GLU A 41 3.33 -22.12 -5.09
N LYS A 42 3.42 -21.78 -3.79
CA LYS A 42 3.34 -22.76 -2.71
C LYS A 42 2.74 -22.13 -1.44
N PHE A 43 2.00 -22.96 -0.71
CA PHE A 43 1.55 -22.69 0.65
C PHE A 43 1.76 -23.94 1.51
N ASP A 44 2.35 -23.82 2.69
CA ASP A 44 2.66 -24.91 3.60
C ASP A 44 1.94 -24.82 4.96
N GLY A 45 1.01 -23.88 5.09
CA GLY A 45 0.27 -23.62 6.32
C GLY A 45 0.78 -22.40 7.10
N GLU A 46 2.05 -22.06 7.00
CA GLU A 46 2.68 -20.94 7.72
C GLU A 46 3.35 -19.94 6.79
N THR A 47 3.71 -20.38 5.57
CA THR A 47 4.49 -19.59 4.63
C THR A 47 3.87 -19.65 3.25
N LEU A 48 3.78 -18.48 2.61
CA LEU A 48 3.42 -18.32 1.19
C LEU A 48 4.66 -18.05 0.36
N THR A 49 4.86 -18.84 -0.70
CA THR A 49 5.77 -18.51 -1.79
C THR A 49 4.96 -17.94 -2.94
N VAL A 50 5.26 -16.73 -3.35
CA VAL A 50 4.50 -15.97 -4.33
C VAL A 50 5.40 -15.53 -5.47
N LYS A 51 5.00 -15.80 -6.70
CA LYS A 51 5.57 -15.13 -7.87
C LYS A 51 4.98 -13.74 -7.94
N SER A 52 5.79 -12.74 -7.59
CA SER A 52 5.36 -11.34 -7.57
C SER A 52 5.06 -10.84 -8.99
N ARG A 53 4.12 -9.89 -9.09
CA ARG A 53 3.86 -9.17 -10.34
C ARG A 53 5.09 -8.41 -10.84
N GLU A 54 5.92 -7.94 -9.93
CA GLU A 54 7.19 -7.26 -10.21
C GLU A 54 8.30 -8.20 -10.69
N GLY A 55 8.04 -9.53 -10.74
CA GLY A 55 8.91 -10.55 -11.32
C GLY A 55 9.63 -11.45 -10.31
N PRO A 56 10.26 -10.98 -9.23
CA PRO A 56 10.95 -11.87 -8.30
C PRO A 56 9.98 -12.71 -7.47
N GLN A 57 10.44 -13.90 -7.09
CA GLN A 57 9.77 -14.74 -6.12
C GLN A 57 9.90 -14.11 -4.72
N VAL A 58 8.82 -14.10 -3.97
CA VAL A 58 8.76 -13.53 -2.62
C VAL A 58 8.23 -14.56 -1.65
N THR A 59 8.92 -14.73 -0.51
CA THR A 59 8.47 -15.58 0.58
C THR A 59 7.88 -14.71 1.70
N ILE A 60 6.67 -15.06 2.15
CA ILE A 60 5.91 -14.32 3.15
C ILE A 60 5.52 -15.28 4.27
N GLY A 61 6.03 -15.05 5.48
CA GLY A 61 5.53 -15.74 6.68
C GLY A 61 4.15 -15.21 7.07
N LEU A 62 3.27 -16.09 7.49
CA LEU A 62 1.95 -15.70 7.97
C LEU A 62 1.99 -15.54 9.50
N ALA A 63 1.32 -14.50 10.00
CA ALA A 63 1.16 -14.32 11.44
C ALA A 63 0.32 -15.46 12.03
N PRO A 64 0.49 -15.83 13.32
CA PRO A 64 -0.21 -16.97 13.92
C PRO A 64 -1.75 -16.93 13.79
N ASN A 65 -2.33 -15.74 13.75
CA ASN A 65 -3.77 -15.53 13.61
C ASN A 65 -4.08 -14.76 12.31
N PHE A 66 -3.40 -15.12 11.23
CA PHE A 66 -3.66 -14.49 9.94
C PHE A 66 -5.11 -14.71 9.49
N THR A 67 -5.63 -13.76 8.74
CA THR A 67 -6.96 -13.84 8.14
C THR A 67 -6.86 -13.90 6.63
N VAL A 68 -7.75 -14.67 6.02
CA VAL A 68 -7.91 -14.71 4.57
C VAL A 68 -9.26 -14.12 4.21
N VAL A 69 -9.30 -13.21 3.26
CA VAL A 69 -10.52 -12.71 2.66
C VAL A 69 -10.51 -13.02 1.18
N GLY A 70 -11.65 -13.43 0.65
CA GLY A 70 -11.86 -13.55 -0.78
C GLY A 70 -12.36 -12.24 -1.37
N VAL A 71 -12.41 -12.18 -2.71
CA VAL A 71 -13.08 -11.11 -3.44
C VAL A 71 -14.22 -11.67 -4.26
N ALA A 72 -15.31 -10.91 -4.38
CA ALA A 72 -16.44 -11.26 -5.21
C ALA A 72 -16.75 -10.10 -6.16
N LYS A 73 -17.09 -10.44 -7.41
CA LYS A 73 -17.51 -9.45 -8.41
C LYS A 73 -18.81 -8.78 -7.98
N ARG A 74 -18.88 -7.49 -8.25
CA ARG A 74 -20.06 -6.66 -8.08
C ARG A 74 -20.32 -5.87 -9.36
N SER A 75 -21.46 -5.20 -9.38
CA SER A 75 -21.86 -4.27 -10.43
C SER A 75 -22.07 -2.87 -9.88
N LEU A 76 -22.17 -1.89 -10.75
CA LEU A 76 -22.49 -0.52 -10.35
C LEU A 76 -23.83 -0.42 -9.61
N GLY A 77 -24.80 -1.24 -9.98
CA GLY A 77 -26.11 -1.30 -9.31
C GLY A 77 -26.08 -1.80 -7.87
N ASP A 78 -24.96 -2.42 -7.47
CA ASP A 78 -24.75 -2.87 -6.09
C ASP A 78 -24.25 -1.72 -5.17
N ILE A 79 -23.74 -0.62 -5.77
CA ILE A 79 -23.27 0.55 -5.02
C ILE A 79 -24.49 1.42 -4.64
N LYS A 80 -24.57 1.80 -3.37
CA LYS A 80 -25.65 2.63 -2.84
C LYS A 80 -25.10 3.85 -2.12
N ALA A 81 -25.92 4.90 -2.02
CA ALA A 81 -25.61 6.01 -1.10
C ALA A 81 -25.48 5.49 0.33
N GLY A 82 -24.43 5.93 1.00
CA GLY A 82 -24.03 5.45 2.32
C GLY A 82 -22.99 4.33 2.31
N ASP A 83 -22.76 3.64 1.19
CA ASP A 83 -21.70 2.63 1.13
C ASP A 83 -20.33 3.27 1.31
N TYR A 84 -19.42 2.52 1.91
CA TYR A 84 -18.01 2.89 1.98
C TYR A 84 -17.24 2.18 0.89
N VAL A 85 -16.54 2.95 0.05
CA VAL A 85 -15.84 2.42 -1.13
C VAL A 85 -14.39 2.87 -1.16
N ALA A 86 -13.53 2.07 -1.79
CA ALA A 86 -12.25 2.55 -2.32
C ALA A 86 -12.37 2.71 -3.83
N SER A 87 -11.98 3.86 -4.34
CA SER A 87 -11.77 4.08 -5.77
C SER A 87 -10.29 4.17 -6.05
N ILE A 88 -9.79 3.32 -6.94
CA ILE A 88 -8.48 3.51 -7.55
C ILE A 88 -8.72 4.23 -8.86
N SER A 89 -8.15 5.42 -9.02
CA SER A 89 -8.47 6.33 -10.11
C SER A 89 -7.24 7.02 -10.68
N VAL A 90 -7.34 7.50 -11.90
CA VAL A 90 -6.40 8.45 -12.51
C VAL A 90 -7.13 9.76 -12.78
N LYS A 91 -6.40 10.86 -12.70
CA LYS A 91 -6.92 12.17 -13.04
C LYS A 91 -6.89 12.35 -14.56
N GLY A 92 -8.04 12.58 -15.16
CA GLY A 92 -8.18 12.91 -16.56
C GLY A 92 -7.66 14.33 -16.90
N THR A 93 -7.60 14.64 -18.19
CA THR A 93 -7.20 15.97 -18.68
C THR A 93 -8.21 17.06 -18.32
N ASP A 94 -9.44 16.68 -18.07
CA ASP A 94 -10.55 17.52 -17.57
C ASP A 94 -10.47 17.79 -16.06
N GLY A 95 -9.50 17.14 -15.37
CA GLY A 95 -9.34 17.24 -13.93
C GLY A 95 -10.22 16.29 -13.13
N THR A 96 -11.10 15.52 -13.77
CA THR A 96 -11.99 14.54 -13.13
C THR A 96 -11.25 13.25 -12.85
N LEU A 97 -11.63 12.53 -11.78
CA LEU A 97 -11.10 11.21 -11.49
C LEU A 97 -11.84 10.15 -12.30
N HIS A 98 -11.09 9.30 -12.99
CA HIS A 98 -11.63 8.15 -13.73
C HIS A 98 -11.23 6.88 -13.02
N ALA A 99 -12.21 6.10 -12.56
CA ALA A 99 -11.99 4.87 -11.83
C ALA A 99 -11.36 3.80 -12.73
N LEU A 100 -10.26 3.22 -12.24
CA LEU A 100 -9.67 2.00 -12.77
C LEU A 100 -10.30 0.78 -12.12
N GLU A 101 -10.77 0.95 -10.87
CA GLU A 101 -11.36 -0.09 -10.06
C GLU A 101 -12.10 0.50 -8.86
N ILE A 102 -13.19 -0.18 -8.43
CA ILE A 102 -13.95 0.16 -7.23
C ILE A 102 -14.04 -1.06 -6.31
N HIS A 103 -13.79 -0.83 -5.02
CA HIS A 103 -14.03 -1.81 -3.96
C HIS A 103 -15.15 -1.33 -3.06
N ILE A 104 -16.19 -2.13 -2.91
CA ILE A 104 -17.23 -1.91 -1.92
C ILE A 104 -16.75 -2.58 -0.63
N PHE A 105 -16.55 -1.83 0.43
CA PHE A 105 -16.16 -2.38 1.73
C PHE A 105 -17.39 -2.92 2.46
N PRO A 106 -17.28 -4.11 3.08
CA PRO A 106 -18.29 -4.54 4.04
C PRO A 106 -18.28 -3.61 5.27
N GLU A 107 -19.37 -3.59 6.02
CA GLU A 107 -19.59 -2.59 7.10
C GLU A 107 -18.50 -2.64 8.18
N GLU A 108 -18.01 -3.82 8.52
CA GLU A 108 -16.94 -4.01 9.50
C GLU A 108 -15.59 -3.39 9.07
N MET A 109 -15.45 -3.07 7.78
CA MET A 109 -14.27 -2.41 7.22
C MET A 109 -14.50 -0.91 6.94
N ARG A 110 -15.64 -0.37 7.35
CA ARG A 110 -15.93 1.06 7.22
C ARG A 110 -14.81 1.91 7.83
N ARG A 111 -14.47 3.01 7.19
CA ARG A 111 -13.37 3.93 7.54
C ARG A 111 -11.95 3.37 7.44
N THR A 112 -11.76 2.17 6.91
CA THR A 112 -10.42 1.65 6.65
C THR A 112 -9.69 2.57 5.68
N GLY A 113 -8.58 3.19 6.13
CA GLY A 113 -7.73 4.05 5.31
C GLY A 113 -8.46 5.23 4.67
N GLU A 114 -9.41 5.87 5.38
CA GLU A 114 -10.21 7.00 4.90
C GLU A 114 -9.35 8.12 4.34
N GLY A 115 -9.77 8.69 3.21
CA GLY A 115 -9.14 9.81 2.54
C GLY A 115 -8.49 9.44 1.20
N GLN A 116 -7.94 10.47 0.55
CA GLN A 116 -7.25 10.33 -0.75
C GLN A 116 -5.73 10.28 -0.55
N ARG A 117 -5.05 9.41 -1.31
CA ARG A 117 -3.59 9.25 -1.28
C ARG A 117 -3.05 8.69 -2.60
N PRO A 118 -1.75 8.90 -2.91
CA PRO A 118 -1.10 8.22 -4.03
C PRO A 118 -1.23 6.70 -3.92
N HIS A 119 -1.40 6.04 -5.06
CA HIS A 119 -1.49 4.60 -5.17
C HIS A 119 -0.49 4.07 -6.19
N ASP A 120 -0.15 2.79 -6.08
CA ASP A 120 0.93 2.17 -6.84
C ASP A 120 0.44 1.17 -7.91
N LEU A 121 -0.87 1.15 -8.22
CA LEU A 121 -1.40 0.25 -9.25
C LEU A 121 -0.83 0.57 -10.62
N ILE A 122 -0.86 1.84 -10.98
CA ILE A 122 -0.18 2.40 -12.17
C ILE A 122 0.36 3.80 -11.80
N PRO A 123 1.30 4.35 -12.58
CA PRO A 123 1.80 5.71 -12.37
C PRO A 123 0.67 6.75 -12.28
N ASN A 124 0.80 7.68 -11.35
CA ASN A 124 -0.16 8.76 -11.09
C ASN A 124 -1.56 8.31 -10.64
N SER A 125 -1.73 7.05 -10.25
CA SER A 125 -3.00 6.61 -9.68
C SER A 125 -3.17 7.10 -8.24
N LEU A 126 -4.43 7.32 -7.88
CA LEU A 126 -4.87 7.75 -6.56
C LEU A 126 -5.82 6.70 -6.00
N MET A 127 -5.75 6.46 -4.71
CA MET A 127 -6.75 5.71 -3.96
C MET A 127 -7.55 6.67 -3.11
N THR A 128 -8.86 6.68 -3.28
CA THR A 128 -9.80 7.46 -2.47
C THR A 128 -10.72 6.50 -1.73
N ASN A 129 -10.59 6.45 -0.40
CA ASN A 129 -11.49 5.68 0.46
C ASN A 129 -12.48 6.64 1.12
N ALA A 130 -13.75 6.52 0.76
CA ALA A 130 -14.75 7.51 1.12
C ALA A 130 -16.16 6.90 1.16
N THR A 131 -17.11 7.64 1.74
CA THR A 131 -18.52 7.28 1.72
C THR A 131 -19.18 7.80 0.46
N VAL A 132 -19.97 6.98 -0.21
CA VAL A 132 -20.78 7.37 -1.37
C VAL A 132 -21.90 8.31 -0.90
N SER A 133 -21.88 9.54 -1.37
CA SER A 133 -22.94 10.54 -1.10
C SER A 133 -23.99 10.62 -2.23
N GLY A 134 -23.66 10.14 -3.42
CA GLY A 134 -24.58 10.12 -4.55
C GLY A 134 -24.04 9.38 -5.77
N ILE A 135 -24.97 9.01 -6.66
CA ILE A 135 -24.67 8.35 -7.93
C ILE A 135 -25.52 9.02 -8.99
N THR A 136 -24.93 9.49 -10.07
CA THR A 136 -25.63 10.13 -11.18
C THR A 136 -25.16 9.57 -12.52
N ALA A 137 -25.99 9.62 -13.55
CA ALA A 137 -25.57 9.27 -14.90
C ALA A 137 -24.56 10.31 -15.42
N ALA A 138 -23.58 9.84 -16.17
CA ALA A 138 -22.58 10.67 -16.83
C ALA A 138 -22.35 10.17 -18.26
N PRO A 139 -21.86 11.01 -19.19
CA PRO A 139 -21.69 10.62 -20.60
C PRO A 139 -20.78 9.40 -20.81
N GLN A 140 -19.84 9.16 -19.91
CA GLN A 140 -18.86 8.05 -19.98
C GLN A 140 -19.16 6.92 -18.97
N GLY A 141 -20.40 6.86 -18.47
CA GLY A 141 -20.79 5.86 -17.47
C GLY A 141 -21.60 6.48 -16.32
N HIS A 142 -21.11 6.41 -15.11
CA HIS A 142 -21.74 7.00 -13.94
C HIS A 142 -20.73 7.80 -13.13
N MET A 143 -21.21 8.86 -12.50
CA MET A 143 -20.43 9.65 -11.56
C MET A 143 -20.81 9.24 -10.13
N LEU A 144 -19.83 8.77 -9.39
CA LEU A 144 -19.94 8.60 -7.94
C LEU A 144 -19.49 9.88 -7.27
N LYS A 145 -20.35 10.45 -6.44
CA LYS A 145 -19.98 11.49 -5.47
C LYS A 145 -19.61 10.80 -4.19
N VAL A 146 -18.41 11.08 -3.70
CA VAL A 146 -17.88 10.46 -2.48
C VAL A 146 -17.40 11.55 -1.52
N THR A 147 -17.56 11.32 -0.23
CA THR A 147 -17.20 12.26 0.83
C THR A 147 -16.29 11.59 1.85
N ASP A 148 -15.18 12.23 2.18
CA ASP A 148 -14.26 11.84 3.22
C ASP A 148 -13.91 13.05 4.12
N LYS A 149 -12.92 12.89 5.00
CA LYS A 149 -12.45 13.98 5.89
C LYS A 149 -11.81 15.15 5.13
N GLY A 150 -11.36 14.93 3.91
CA GLY A 150 -10.75 15.95 3.04
C GLY A 150 -11.76 16.74 2.23
N GLY A 151 -13.03 16.31 2.20
CA GLY A 151 -14.11 16.93 1.46
C GLY A 151 -14.82 15.99 0.51
N GLU A 152 -15.32 16.53 -0.61
CA GLU A 152 -16.03 15.78 -1.63
C GLU A 152 -15.13 15.54 -2.85
N ALA A 153 -15.30 14.40 -3.48
CA ALA A 153 -14.69 14.09 -4.77
C ALA A 153 -15.71 13.45 -5.69
N GLU A 154 -15.50 13.65 -6.99
CA GLU A 154 -16.30 13.05 -8.06
C GLU A 154 -15.44 12.05 -8.83
N VAL A 155 -15.97 10.86 -9.04
CA VAL A 155 -15.27 9.76 -9.70
C VAL A 155 -16.15 9.20 -10.81
N ILE A 156 -15.68 9.25 -12.05
CA ILE A 156 -16.34 8.61 -13.19
C ILE A 156 -16.05 7.11 -13.16
N VAL A 157 -17.10 6.32 -13.16
CA VAL A 157 -17.07 4.86 -13.24
C VAL A 157 -17.58 4.45 -14.62
N GLY A 158 -16.68 3.97 -15.46
CA GLY A 158 -17.00 3.48 -16.78
C GLY A 158 -17.73 2.13 -16.76
N PRO A 159 -18.33 1.72 -17.87
CA PRO A 159 -19.11 0.47 -17.95
C PRO A 159 -18.26 -0.78 -17.71
N ASP A 160 -16.97 -0.72 -18.05
CA ASP A 160 -16.03 -1.84 -17.92
C ASP A 160 -15.18 -1.77 -16.64
N THR A 161 -15.43 -0.77 -15.79
CA THR A 161 -14.68 -0.62 -14.54
C THR A 161 -14.94 -1.83 -13.62
N PRO A 162 -13.90 -2.58 -13.21
CA PRO A 162 -14.06 -3.67 -12.26
C PRO A 162 -14.60 -3.16 -10.93
N ILE A 163 -15.65 -3.80 -10.44
CA ILE A 163 -16.25 -3.52 -9.13
C ILE A 163 -16.23 -4.82 -8.33
N VAL A 164 -15.63 -4.79 -7.16
CA VAL A 164 -15.49 -5.95 -6.29
C VAL A 164 -15.87 -5.61 -4.85
N THR A 165 -16.11 -6.65 -4.05
CA THR A 165 -16.25 -6.54 -2.59
C THR A 165 -15.44 -7.61 -1.90
N TYR A 166 -15.07 -7.38 -0.65
CA TYR A 166 -14.46 -8.39 0.20
C TYR A 166 -15.53 -9.32 0.77
N VAL A 167 -15.22 -10.60 0.78
CA VAL A 167 -16.08 -11.66 1.34
C VAL A 167 -15.27 -12.55 2.27
N PRO A 168 -15.89 -13.22 3.24
CA PRO A 168 -15.20 -14.17 4.08
C PRO A 168 -14.47 -15.23 3.24
N GLY A 169 -13.26 -15.56 3.66
CA GLY A 169 -12.42 -16.60 3.09
C GLY A 169 -11.66 -17.33 4.18
N ASP A 170 -11.00 -18.40 3.81
CA ASP A 170 -10.15 -19.20 4.68
C ASP A 170 -8.90 -19.68 3.93
N ALA A 171 -8.06 -20.45 4.60
CA ALA A 171 -6.80 -20.94 4.05
C ALA A 171 -6.96 -21.82 2.80
N SER A 172 -8.15 -22.35 2.50
CA SER A 172 -8.40 -23.15 1.30
C SER A 172 -8.29 -22.32 0.00
N LEU A 173 -8.40 -20.99 0.10
CA LEU A 173 -8.18 -20.08 -1.02
C LEU A 173 -6.69 -19.91 -1.35
N LEU A 174 -5.78 -20.27 -0.43
CA LEU A 174 -4.34 -20.11 -0.58
C LEU A 174 -3.74 -21.33 -1.31
N LYS A 175 -4.16 -21.57 -2.53
CA LYS A 175 -3.71 -22.70 -3.35
C LYS A 175 -2.80 -22.22 -4.49
N PRO A 176 -1.88 -23.08 -4.97
CA PRO A 176 -1.06 -22.78 -6.14
C PRO A 176 -1.91 -22.32 -7.33
N GLY A 177 -1.46 -21.26 -8.00
CA GLY A 177 -2.16 -20.64 -9.11
C GLY A 177 -3.14 -19.51 -8.71
N ALA A 178 -3.56 -19.42 -7.45
CA ALA A 178 -4.45 -18.35 -7.01
C ALA A 178 -3.72 -16.99 -6.92
N ALA A 179 -4.36 -15.94 -7.39
CA ALA A 179 -3.85 -14.58 -7.25
C ALA A 179 -4.08 -14.07 -5.81
N ILE A 180 -3.11 -13.32 -5.29
CA ILE A 180 -3.19 -12.69 -3.96
C ILE A 180 -2.74 -11.24 -3.96
N PHE A 181 -3.26 -10.53 -2.97
CA PHE A 181 -2.74 -9.24 -2.51
C PHE A 181 -2.55 -9.28 -0.99
N CYS A 182 -1.44 -8.77 -0.50
CA CYS A 182 -1.27 -8.51 0.93
C CYS A 182 -0.35 -7.29 1.17
N ILE A 183 -0.46 -6.77 2.39
CA ILE A 183 0.46 -5.79 2.94
C ILE A 183 1.33 -6.53 3.95
N ALA A 184 2.60 -6.72 3.61
CA ALA A 184 3.58 -7.40 4.43
C ALA A 184 4.45 -6.40 5.21
N GLN A 185 4.76 -6.73 6.45
CA GLN A 185 5.71 -6.00 7.28
C GLN A 185 7.08 -6.64 7.11
N LYS A 186 8.09 -5.82 6.87
CA LYS A 186 9.48 -6.27 6.85
C LYS A 186 10.02 -6.32 8.28
N LYS A 187 10.57 -7.46 8.66
CA LYS A 187 11.22 -7.63 9.96
C LYS A 187 12.67 -7.16 9.91
N ALA A 188 13.29 -7.02 11.07
CA ALA A 188 14.70 -6.60 11.18
C ALA A 188 15.68 -7.55 10.47
N ASP A 189 15.33 -8.82 10.31
CA ASP A 189 16.11 -9.83 9.58
C ASP A 189 15.85 -9.79 8.06
N GLY A 190 15.04 -8.86 7.60
CA GLY A 190 14.66 -8.70 6.19
C GLY A 190 13.51 -9.59 5.72
N SER A 191 13.02 -10.52 6.55
CA SER A 191 11.87 -11.38 6.21
C SER A 191 10.58 -10.59 6.17
N LEU A 192 9.62 -11.06 5.36
CA LEU A 192 8.29 -10.47 5.26
C LEU A 192 7.28 -11.29 6.07
N THR A 193 6.36 -10.58 6.75
CA THR A 193 5.26 -11.22 7.49
C THR A 193 3.95 -10.50 7.18
N ALA A 194 2.88 -11.27 6.93
CA ALA A 194 1.55 -10.74 6.70
C ALA A 194 0.54 -11.32 7.71
N ALA A 195 -0.37 -10.48 8.18
CA ALA A 195 -1.47 -10.87 9.07
C ALA A 195 -2.80 -11.00 8.31
N ARG A 196 -2.89 -10.51 7.08
CA ARG A 196 -4.08 -10.60 6.24
C ARG A 196 -3.68 -10.83 4.79
N ILE A 197 -4.35 -11.78 4.17
CA ILE A 197 -4.22 -12.10 2.75
C ILE A 197 -5.58 -11.88 2.08
N THR A 198 -5.58 -11.13 1.00
CA THR A 198 -6.71 -11.08 0.07
C THR A 198 -6.43 -12.06 -1.05
N ALA A 199 -7.30 -13.02 -1.28
CA ALA A 199 -7.08 -14.10 -2.23
C ALA A 199 -8.17 -14.15 -3.29
N GLU A 200 -7.80 -14.66 -4.45
CA GLU A 200 -8.73 -14.99 -5.52
C GLU A 200 -9.79 -15.97 -5.03
N LYS A 201 -11.06 -15.69 -5.37
CA LYS A 201 -12.19 -16.54 -5.07
C LYS A 201 -13.09 -16.64 -6.29
N ASP A 202 -13.46 -17.87 -6.68
CA ASP A 202 -14.38 -18.15 -7.79
C ASP A 202 -13.97 -17.47 -9.12
N GLY A 203 -12.65 -17.40 -9.39
CA GLY A 203 -12.09 -16.75 -10.58
C GLY A 203 -12.01 -15.22 -10.50
N VAL A 204 -12.49 -14.60 -9.42
CA VAL A 204 -12.36 -13.16 -9.20
C VAL A 204 -11.05 -12.89 -8.48
N LYS A 205 -10.14 -12.21 -9.17
CA LYS A 205 -8.81 -11.87 -8.63
C LYS A 205 -8.89 -10.65 -7.73
N PRO A 206 -8.06 -10.59 -6.67
CA PRO A 206 -7.85 -9.35 -5.96
C PRO A 206 -7.39 -8.27 -6.93
N PRO A 207 -7.72 -7.02 -6.65
CA PRO A 207 -7.20 -5.89 -7.41
C PRO A 207 -5.67 -5.92 -7.43
N MET A 208 -5.16 -5.86 -8.63
CA MET A 208 -3.72 -6.07 -8.87
C MET A 208 -3.05 -4.77 -9.27
#